data_28e7c8e290c4eb545e63eda7ef9eaeba
#
_entry.id   28e7c8e290c4eb545e63eda7ef9eaeba
#
_cell.length_a   1.000
_cell.length_b   1.000
_cell.length_c   1.000
_cell.angle_alpha   90.00
_cell.angle_beta   90.00
_cell.angle_gamma   90.00
#
_symmetry.space_group_name_H-M   'P 1'
#
loop_
_entity.id
_entity.type
_entity.pdbx_description
1 polymer ?
#
loop_
_entity_poly.entity_id
_entity_poly.type
_entity_poly.pdbx_seq_one_letter_code
_entity_poly.pdbx_strand_id
1 'polypeptide(L)'
;MTVVSAFLVSGSPLPQLQPSNPPWGRLAQAFRDAGAALAQSKPDVILVYSTQWMAVLDQLWITRQRSAGLHVDENWHEMGEQSYDIVSDTELAHA
;
A
#
# COMPACT_ATOMS: atom_id res chain seq x y z
N MET A 1 -16.39 15.14 -2.40
CA MET A 1 -15.32 14.27 -1.86
C MET A 1 -14.49 15.06 -0.88
N THR A 2 -14.26 14.54 0.29
CA THR A 2 -13.45 15.19 1.33
C THR A 2 -12.29 14.27 1.71
N VAL A 3 -11.08 14.82 1.70
CA VAL A 3 -9.90 14.12 2.21
C VAL A 3 -9.88 14.24 3.74
N VAL A 4 -10.00 13.11 4.45
CA VAL A 4 -10.05 13.07 5.91
C VAL A 4 -8.69 12.85 6.55
N SER A 5 -7.76 12.24 5.82
CA SER A 5 -6.38 12.07 6.24
C SER A 5 -5.48 11.82 5.03
N ALA A 6 -4.19 12.13 5.17
CA ALA A 6 -3.20 11.86 4.14
C ALA A 6 -1.89 11.43 4.80
N PHE A 7 -1.21 10.45 4.22
CA PHE A 7 0.05 9.92 4.72
C PHE A 7 1.06 9.79 3.59
N LEU A 8 2.30 10.11 3.90
CA LEU A 8 3.43 9.80 3.04
C LEU A 8 4.23 8.67 3.71
N VAL A 9 4.34 7.55 3.03
CA VAL A 9 5.00 6.35 3.57
C VAL A 9 6.10 5.86 2.64
N SER A 10 7.04 5.09 3.20
CA SER A 10 8.08 4.44 2.39
C SER A 10 7.47 3.36 1.49
N GLY A 11 7.95 3.27 0.25
CA GLY A 11 7.56 2.21 -0.67
C GLY A 11 8.27 0.87 -0.45
N SER A 12 9.16 0.78 0.55
CA SER A 12 9.89 -0.45 0.84
C SER A 12 9.05 -1.40 1.70
N PRO A 13 9.00 -2.71 1.39
CA PRO A 13 8.34 -3.70 2.23
C PRO A 13 9.18 -4.14 3.45
N LEU A 14 10.47 -3.82 3.48
CA LEU A 14 11.40 -4.29 4.51
C LEU A 14 10.99 -3.94 5.94
N PRO A 15 10.44 -2.77 6.25
CA PRO A 15 9.99 -2.47 7.60
C PRO A 15 8.94 -3.44 8.12
N GLN A 16 8.05 -3.91 7.25
CA GLN A 16 7.01 -4.86 7.61
C GLN A 16 7.53 -6.29 7.73
N LEU A 17 8.47 -6.67 6.85
CA LEU A 17 9.01 -8.02 6.77
C LEU A 17 10.09 -8.29 7.81
N GLN A 18 10.84 -7.26 8.19
CA GLN A 18 11.97 -7.35 9.11
C GLN A 18 11.85 -6.34 10.26
N PRO A 19 10.74 -6.33 11.01
CA PRO A 19 10.49 -5.30 12.01
C PRO A 19 11.48 -5.34 13.19
N SER A 20 12.17 -6.48 13.37
CA SER A 20 13.17 -6.64 14.45
C SER A 20 14.55 -6.13 14.07
N ASN A 21 14.81 -5.84 12.80
CA ASN A 21 16.11 -5.40 12.33
C ASN A 21 16.19 -3.87 12.34
N PRO A 22 17.18 -3.29 13.06
CA PRO A 22 17.45 -1.86 12.92
C PRO A 22 17.95 -1.53 11.49
N PRO A 23 17.55 -0.43 10.87
CA PRO A 23 16.66 0.63 11.38
C PRO A 23 15.16 0.38 11.14
N TRP A 24 14.79 -0.78 10.62
CA TRP A 24 13.42 -1.07 10.16
C TRP A 24 12.38 -1.07 11.28
N GLY A 25 12.77 -1.42 12.51
CA GLY A 25 11.84 -1.49 13.64
C GLY A 25 11.10 -0.19 13.92
N ARG A 26 11.78 0.95 13.86
CA ARG A 26 11.17 2.28 14.06
C ARG A 26 10.20 2.62 12.91
N LEU A 27 10.60 2.32 11.69
CA LEU A 27 9.77 2.58 10.52
C LEU A 27 8.55 1.65 10.51
N ALA A 28 8.70 0.39 10.91
CA ALA A 28 7.59 -0.54 11.06
C ALA A 28 6.57 -0.05 12.10
N GLN A 29 7.04 0.53 13.20
CA GLN A 29 6.15 1.12 14.19
C GLN A 29 5.40 2.33 13.62
N ALA A 30 6.10 3.19 12.88
CA ALA A 30 5.48 4.34 12.22
C ALA A 30 4.38 3.91 11.21
N PHE A 31 4.59 2.83 10.48
CA PHE A 31 3.56 2.26 9.61
C PHE A 31 2.33 1.78 10.39
N ARG A 32 2.53 1.11 11.52
CA ARG A 32 1.42 0.68 12.38
C ARG A 32 0.64 1.86 12.93
N ASP A 33 1.33 2.90 13.35
CA ASP A 33 0.72 4.13 13.88
C ASP A 33 -0.10 4.85 12.79
N ALA A 34 0.45 4.94 11.58
CA ALA A 34 -0.25 5.50 10.43
C ALA A 34 -1.50 4.66 10.08
N GLY A 35 -1.38 3.34 10.09
CA GLY A 35 -2.51 2.44 9.86
C GLY A 35 -3.62 2.59 10.91
N ALA A 36 -3.26 2.74 12.18
CA ALA A 36 -4.21 3.00 13.26
C ALA A 36 -4.93 4.35 13.09
N ALA A 37 -4.19 5.40 12.74
CA ALA A 37 -4.77 6.71 12.47
C ALA A 37 -5.70 6.69 11.26
N LEU A 38 -5.33 5.96 10.20
CA LEU A 38 -6.15 5.76 9.02
C LEU A 38 -7.47 5.06 9.39
N ALA A 39 -7.40 3.99 10.17
CA ALA A 39 -8.59 3.26 10.63
C ALA A 39 -9.51 4.14 11.49
N GLN A 40 -8.95 5.00 12.34
CA GLN A 40 -9.72 5.95 13.15
C GLN A 40 -10.46 6.99 12.32
N SER A 41 -9.90 7.40 11.19
CA SER A 41 -10.55 8.36 10.28
C SER A 41 -11.76 7.80 9.54
N LYS A 42 -11.93 6.47 9.56
CA LYS A 42 -13.04 5.74 8.91
C LYS A 42 -13.30 6.18 7.47
N PRO A 43 -12.29 6.11 6.59
CA PRO A 43 -12.47 6.52 5.21
C PRO A 43 -13.39 5.55 4.46
N ASP A 44 -14.16 6.05 3.53
CA ASP A 44 -14.96 5.22 2.61
C ASP A 44 -14.07 4.57 1.54
N VAL A 45 -13.04 5.31 1.10
CA VAL A 45 -12.09 4.86 0.08
C VAL A 45 -10.68 5.31 0.45
N ILE A 46 -9.70 4.47 0.15
CA ILE A 46 -8.28 4.78 0.27
C ILE A 46 -7.70 4.97 -1.12
N LEU A 47 -7.20 6.17 -1.39
CA LEU A 47 -6.48 6.48 -2.61
C LEU A 47 -4.98 6.24 -2.38
N VAL A 48 -4.41 5.29 -3.11
CA VAL A 48 -2.98 4.96 -3.04
C VAL A 48 -2.28 5.48 -4.29
N TYR A 49 -1.31 6.35 -4.11
CA TYR A 49 -0.43 6.82 -5.17
C TYR A 49 0.95 6.19 -5.00
N SER A 50 1.40 5.44 -6.00
CA SER A 50 2.70 4.78 -5.99
C SER A 50 3.54 5.21 -7.19
N THR A 51 4.77 5.63 -6.94
CA THR A 51 5.74 5.95 -7.98
C THR A 51 6.37 4.70 -8.62
N GLN A 52 6.12 3.53 -8.08
CA GLN A 52 6.59 2.25 -8.64
C GLN A 52 5.73 1.77 -9.82
N TRP A 53 4.57 2.36 -10.00
CA TRP A 53 3.77 2.15 -11.19
C TRP A 53 4.19 3.15 -12.25
N MET A 54 4.79 2.62 -13.31
CA MET A 54 5.26 3.45 -14.41
C MET A 54 4.15 3.65 -15.44
N ALA A 55 3.74 4.90 -15.61
CA ALA A 55 2.93 5.34 -16.72
C ALA A 55 3.79 6.18 -17.66
N VAL A 56 3.70 5.93 -18.96
CA VAL A 56 4.55 6.62 -19.94
C VAL A 56 3.98 8.00 -20.29
N LEU A 57 2.68 8.14 -20.35
CA LEU A 57 2.04 9.36 -20.83
C LEU A 57 1.01 9.96 -19.86
N ASP A 58 0.51 9.19 -18.90
CA ASP A 58 -0.56 9.62 -18.03
C ASP A 58 -0.60 8.79 -16.75
N GLN A 59 -1.69 8.84 -16.01
CA GLN A 59 -1.89 8.08 -14.79
C GLN A 59 -2.49 6.70 -15.10
N LEU A 60 -2.06 5.71 -14.32
CA LEU A 60 -2.64 4.36 -14.37
C LEU A 60 -3.53 4.14 -13.15
N TRP A 61 -4.73 3.62 -13.39
CA TRP A 61 -5.70 3.31 -12.34
C TRP A 61 -6.06 1.83 -12.38
N ILE A 62 -6.18 1.22 -11.19
CA ILE A 62 -6.70 -0.15 -11.09
C ILE A 62 -8.21 -0.10 -11.26
N THR A 63 -8.70 -0.69 -12.35
CA THR A 63 -10.13 -0.81 -12.65
C THR A 63 -10.68 -2.22 -12.41
N ARG A 64 -9.83 -3.16 -12.01
CA ARG A 64 -10.29 -4.51 -11.64
C ARG A 64 -10.94 -4.46 -10.27
N GLN A 65 -12.16 -4.99 -10.17
CA GLN A 65 -12.94 -4.96 -8.92
C GLN A 65 -12.21 -5.64 -7.76
N ARG A 66 -11.57 -6.77 -7.99
CA ARG A 66 -10.79 -7.48 -6.98
C ARG A 66 -9.48 -7.99 -7.54
N SER A 67 -8.42 -7.79 -6.81
CA SER A 67 -7.10 -8.33 -7.12
C SER A 67 -6.58 -9.09 -5.89
N ALA A 68 -6.35 -10.38 -6.04
CA ALA A 68 -5.87 -11.23 -4.97
C ALA A 68 -4.82 -12.21 -5.49
N GLY A 69 -3.84 -12.54 -4.66
CA GLY A 69 -2.79 -13.47 -5.02
C GLY A 69 -1.62 -13.46 -4.05
N LEU A 70 -0.50 -13.98 -4.53
CA LEU A 70 0.78 -13.95 -3.85
C LEU A 70 1.75 -13.08 -4.64
N HIS A 71 2.37 -12.13 -3.97
CA HIS A 71 3.49 -11.39 -4.52
C HIS A 71 4.79 -12.10 -4.11
N VAL A 72 5.60 -12.42 -5.11
CA VAL A 72 6.94 -13.00 -4.92
C VAL A 72 7.93 -12.06 -5.59
N ASP A 73 8.82 -11.48 -4.82
CA ASP A 73 9.87 -10.59 -5.31
C ASP A 73 11.00 -11.38 -6.00
N GLU A 74 11.79 -10.72 -6.82
CA GLU A 74 13.00 -11.30 -7.43
C GLU A 74 13.97 -11.83 -6.38
N ASN A 75 13.98 -11.22 -5.20
CA ASN A 75 14.75 -11.63 -4.03
C ASN A 75 13.86 -12.37 -3.01
N TRP A 76 12.97 -13.24 -3.47
CA TRP A 76 12.01 -13.96 -2.64
C TRP A 76 12.64 -14.68 -1.44
N HIS A 77 13.87 -15.14 -1.57
CA HIS A 77 14.63 -15.77 -0.50
C HIS A 77 14.96 -14.81 0.67
N GLU A 78 14.94 -13.50 0.43
CA GLU A 78 15.13 -12.48 1.45
C GLU A 78 13.79 -11.95 2.00
N MET A 79 12.81 -11.79 1.13
CA MET A 79 11.55 -11.12 1.45
C MET A 79 10.37 -12.09 1.62
N GLY A 80 10.48 -13.30 1.07
CA GLY A 80 9.42 -14.32 1.16
C GLY A 80 8.22 -14.01 0.28
N GLU A 81 7.12 -14.70 0.56
CA GLU A 81 5.86 -14.55 -0.14
C GLU A 81 4.92 -13.62 0.63
N GLN A 82 4.25 -12.74 -0.09
CA GLN A 82 3.27 -11.81 0.49
C GLN A 82 1.91 -12.03 -0.16
N SER A 83 0.94 -12.43 0.64
CA SER A 83 -0.44 -12.51 0.17
C SER A 83 -1.06 -11.11 0.12
N TYR A 84 -1.89 -10.89 -0.89
CA TYR A 84 -2.68 -9.68 -1.01
C TYR A 84 -4.10 -9.99 -1.46
N ASP A 85 -5.03 -9.18 -1.03
CA ASP A 85 -6.44 -9.22 -1.45
C ASP A 85 -6.98 -7.79 -1.38
N ILE A 86 -7.18 -7.18 -2.54
CA ILE A 86 -7.52 -5.77 -2.68
C ILE A 86 -8.83 -5.66 -3.45
N VAL A 87 -9.77 -4.89 -2.90
CA VAL A 87 -11.01 -4.50 -3.58
C VAL A 87 -10.89 -3.04 -3.99
N SER A 88 -11.17 -2.75 -5.26
CA SER A 88 -11.07 -1.41 -5.83
C SER A 88 -12.45 -0.79 -6.02
N ASP A 89 -12.54 0.52 -5.78
CA ASP A 89 -13.71 1.31 -6.17
C ASP A 89 -13.65 1.57 -7.67
N THR A 90 -14.32 0.72 -8.42
CA THR A 90 -14.30 0.77 -9.89
C THR A 90 -15.06 1.95 -10.45
N GLU A 91 -16.08 2.44 -9.76
CA GLU A 91 -16.80 3.65 -10.17
C GLU A 91 -15.92 4.88 -10.08
N LEU A 92 -15.22 5.03 -8.96
CA LEU A 92 -14.27 6.12 -8.78
C LEU A 92 -13.10 6.02 -9.75
N ALA A 93 -12.58 4.83 -10.01
CA ALA A 93 -11.47 4.60 -10.92
C ALA A 93 -11.81 4.98 -12.37
N HIS A 94 -13.08 4.86 -12.77
CA HIS A 94 -13.56 5.24 -14.11
C HIS A 94 -14.04 6.70 -14.19
N ALA A 95 -14.19 7.36 -13.06
CA ALA A 95 -14.58 8.75 -13.04
C ALA A 95 -13.45 9.65 -13.52
#